data_9aed99bb55dc287d44da0ed8bad2a21a
#
_entry.id   9aed99bb55dc287d44da0ed8bad2a21a
#
_cell.length_a   1.000
_cell.length_b   1.000
_cell.length_c   1.000
_cell.angle_alpha   90.00
_cell.angle_beta   90.00
_cell.angle_gamma   90.00
#
_symmetry.space_group_name_H-M   'P 1'
#
loop_
_entity.id
_entity.type
_entity.pdbx_description
1 polymer ?
#
loop_
_entity_poly.entity_id
_entity_poly.type
_entity_poly.pdbx_seq_one_letter_code
_entity_poly.pdbx_strand_id
1 'polypeptide(L)'
;MTWQARIRTALDERRAADAFRVRRVVENGAGRFLSREGERFCNFSSNDYLGLSQHPQIVRAWQQGADRYGVGSGGSGHVSGYTTAHQALEEELADWLGYPRALLFISGFAANQAVIAALMGKDDRIIADRLSHASLLEAASLSPAQLRRFAHNDASQLNVLLGKPCSGLQLAVTEGVFSMDGDSAPLATLHDVAKQQIGRAHV
;
A
#
# COMPACT_ATOMS: atom_id res chain seq x y z
N MET A 1 -12.75 -28.99 17.85
CA MET A 1 -11.89 -28.76 16.65
C MET A 1 -10.52 -28.32 17.13
N THR A 2 -9.43 -28.95 16.69
CA THR A 2 -8.05 -28.57 17.04
C THR A 2 -7.51 -27.52 16.06
N TRP A 3 -6.48 -26.77 16.47
CA TRP A 3 -5.81 -25.82 15.59
C TRP A 3 -5.24 -26.49 14.34
N GLN A 4 -4.66 -27.70 14.48
CA GLN A 4 -4.14 -28.47 13.35
C GLN A 4 -5.24 -28.83 12.35
N ALA A 5 -6.40 -29.25 12.82
CA ALA A 5 -7.53 -29.57 11.94
C ALA A 5 -8.01 -28.31 11.20
N ARG A 6 -8.15 -27.18 11.89
CA ARG A 6 -8.57 -25.92 11.28
C ARG A 6 -7.57 -25.43 10.21
N ILE A 7 -6.27 -25.48 10.52
CA ILE A 7 -5.22 -25.08 9.57
C ILE A 7 -5.23 -25.99 8.34
N ARG A 8 -5.33 -27.30 8.54
CA ARG A 8 -5.37 -28.26 7.43
C ARG A 8 -6.55 -27.99 6.51
N THR A 9 -7.76 -27.88 7.07
CA THR A 9 -8.96 -27.54 6.28
C THR A 9 -8.77 -26.26 5.46
N ALA A 10 -8.31 -25.18 6.08
CA ALA A 10 -8.09 -23.92 5.37
C ALA A 10 -7.02 -24.01 4.25
N LEU A 11 -5.98 -24.81 4.44
CA LEU A 11 -4.97 -25.05 3.40
C LEU A 11 -5.51 -25.91 2.26
N ASP A 12 -6.31 -26.93 2.56
CA ASP A 12 -6.91 -27.79 1.56
C ASP A 12 -7.96 -27.06 0.73
N GLU A 13 -8.77 -26.20 1.34
CA GLU A 13 -9.69 -25.28 0.64
C GLU A 13 -8.93 -24.36 -0.33
N ARG A 14 -7.78 -23.80 0.09
CA ARG A 14 -6.95 -22.97 -0.79
C ARG A 14 -6.34 -23.77 -1.97
N ARG A 15 -5.94 -25.02 -1.75
CA ARG A 15 -5.45 -25.88 -2.81
C ARG A 15 -6.55 -26.23 -3.80
N ALA A 16 -7.74 -26.57 -3.30
CA ALA A 16 -8.90 -26.89 -4.13
C ALA A 16 -9.37 -25.70 -4.98
N ALA A 17 -9.13 -24.47 -4.51
CA ALA A 17 -9.47 -23.24 -5.21
C ALA A 17 -8.31 -22.68 -6.07
N ASP A 18 -7.21 -23.42 -6.27
CA ASP A 18 -5.97 -22.97 -6.94
C ASP A 18 -5.40 -21.66 -6.36
N ALA A 19 -5.73 -21.38 -5.10
CA ALA A 19 -5.33 -20.17 -4.38
C ALA A 19 -4.15 -20.40 -3.41
N PHE A 20 -3.55 -21.60 -3.42
CA PHE A 20 -2.40 -21.92 -2.58
C PHE A 20 -1.11 -21.41 -3.23
N ARG A 21 -0.49 -20.42 -2.60
CA ARG A 21 0.74 -19.80 -3.09
C ARG A 21 1.97 -20.45 -2.49
N VAL A 22 2.89 -20.88 -3.36
CA VAL A 22 4.20 -21.42 -2.97
C VAL A 22 5.26 -20.36 -3.24
N ARG A 23 6.12 -20.09 -2.25
CA ARG A 23 7.29 -19.22 -2.45
C ARG A 23 8.33 -19.98 -3.29
N ARG A 24 8.81 -19.34 -4.34
CA ARG A 24 9.86 -19.88 -5.19
C ARG A 24 11.16 -19.11 -4.93
N VAL A 25 12.25 -19.83 -4.73
CA VAL A 25 13.57 -19.23 -4.53
C VAL A 25 14.08 -18.71 -5.87
N VAL A 26 14.57 -17.48 -5.88
CA VAL A 26 15.31 -16.90 -7.00
C VAL A 26 16.75 -16.62 -6.54
N GLU A 27 17.73 -16.88 -7.39
CA GLU A 27 19.15 -16.67 -7.09
C GLU A 27 19.51 -15.18 -7.23
N ASN A 28 18.91 -14.52 -8.23
CA ASN A 28 19.03 -13.11 -8.50
C ASN A 28 17.71 -12.59 -9.03
N GLY A 29 17.00 -11.78 -8.23
CA GLY A 29 15.65 -11.30 -8.53
C GLY A 29 15.56 -9.80 -8.84
N ALA A 30 16.65 -9.05 -8.72
CA ALA A 30 16.69 -7.64 -9.06
C ALA A 30 17.10 -7.42 -10.53
N GLY A 31 16.48 -6.42 -11.17
CA GLY A 31 16.80 -6.03 -12.53
C GLY A 31 15.99 -6.79 -13.61
N ARG A 32 16.46 -6.64 -14.86
CA ARG A 32 15.77 -7.10 -16.08
C ARG A 32 15.61 -8.62 -16.16
N PHE A 33 16.49 -9.36 -15.53
CA PHE A 33 16.49 -10.82 -15.56
C PHE A 33 16.52 -11.38 -14.15
N LEU A 34 15.83 -12.48 -13.95
CA LEU A 34 15.95 -13.31 -12.75
C LEU A 34 16.52 -14.68 -13.08
N SER A 35 17.20 -15.30 -12.11
CA SER A 35 17.72 -16.67 -12.23
C SER A 35 17.03 -17.55 -11.21
N ARG A 36 16.62 -18.75 -11.64
CA ARG A 36 16.00 -19.77 -10.81
C ARG A 36 16.37 -21.15 -11.31
N GLU A 37 16.87 -22.00 -10.43
CA GLU A 37 17.25 -23.38 -10.75
C GLU A 37 18.23 -23.48 -11.93
N GLY A 38 19.15 -22.49 -12.04
CA GLY A 38 20.12 -22.40 -13.12
C GLY A 38 19.57 -21.85 -14.45
N GLU A 39 18.29 -21.57 -14.53
CA GLU A 39 17.65 -20.99 -15.72
C GLU A 39 17.47 -19.47 -15.58
N ARG A 40 17.55 -18.76 -16.70
CA ARG A 40 17.41 -17.32 -16.79
C ARG A 40 16.10 -16.93 -17.44
N PHE A 41 15.35 -16.04 -16.77
CA PHE A 41 14.04 -15.55 -17.21
C PHE A 41 14.02 -14.03 -17.35
N CYS A 42 13.25 -13.51 -18.31
CA CYS A 42 12.90 -12.08 -18.30
C CYS A 42 11.99 -11.77 -17.12
N ASN A 43 12.36 -10.76 -16.36
CA ASN A 43 11.65 -10.39 -15.14
C ASN A 43 10.56 -9.34 -15.42
N PHE A 44 9.33 -9.76 -15.57
CA PHE A 44 8.15 -8.90 -15.68
C PHE A 44 7.40 -8.73 -14.35
N SER A 45 7.93 -9.26 -13.26
CA SER A 45 7.29 -9.25 -11.93
C SER A 45 7.96 -8.28 -10.95
N SER A 46 8.93 -7.48 -11.40
CA SER A 46 9.65 -6.53 -10.57
C SER A 46 8.91 -5.21 -10.46
N ASN A 47 8.88 -4.64 -9.25
CA ASN A 47 8.44 -3.26 -9.00
C ASN A 47 9.59 -2.25 -9.18
N ASP A 48 10.80 -2.70 -9.50
CA ASP A 48 11.97 -1.86 -9.74
C ASP A 48 11.95 -1.29 -11.17
N TYR A 49 10.93 -0.50 -11.48
CA TYR A 49 10.69 0.04 -12.84
C TYR A 49 11.83 0.90 -13.38
N LEU A 50 12.54 1.59 -12.49
CA LEU A 50 13.66 2.47 -12.85
C LEU A 50 15.03 1.80 -12.71
N GLY A 51 15.09 0.54 -12.25
CA GLY A 51 16.35 -0.19 -12.03
C GLY A 51 17.20 0.39 -10.89
N LEU A 52 16.58 1.10 -9.96
CA LEU A 52 17.27 1.81 -8.87
C LEU A 52 17.77 0.89 -7.76
N SER A 53 17.21 -0.30 -7.61
CA SER A 53 17.62 -1.23 -6.55
C SER A 53 19.09 -1.66 -6.64
N GLN A 54 19.71 -1.56 -7.81
CA GLN A 54 21.13 -1.87 -8.02
C GLN A 54 21.93 -0.66 -8.51
N HIS A 55 21.39 0.55 -8.43
CA HIS A 55 22.08 1.73 -8.89
C HIS A 55 23.34 2.00 -8.03
N PRO A 56 24.54 2.13 -8.62
CA PRO A 56 25.77 2.20 -7.85
C PRO A 56 25.84 3.33 -6.81
N GLN A 57 25.23 4.46 -7.08
CA GLN A 57 25.17 5.57 -6.12
C GLN A 57 24.26 5.24 -4.93
N ILE A 58 23.13 4.60 -5.17
CA ILE A 58 22.19 4.18 -4.11
C ILE A 58 22.83 3.10 -3.25
N VAL A 59 23.49 2.11 -3.87
CA VAL A 59 24.25 1.07 -3.14
C VAL A 59 25.31 1.69 -2.26
N ARG A 60 26.10 2.64 -2.76
CA ARG A 60 27.11 3.36 -1.95
C ARG A 60 26.49 4.18 -0.82
N ALA A 61 25.40 4.89 -1.09
CA ALA A 61 24.70 5.66 -0.04
C ALA A 61 24.16 4.75 1.05
N TRP A 62 23.65 3.57 0.68
CA TRP A 62 23.21 2.56 1.64
C TRP A 62 24.38 2.03 2.52
N GLN A 63 25.51 1.73 1.91
CA GLN A 63 26.72 1.29 2.63
C GLN A 63 27.20 2.36 3.63
N GLN A 64 27.28 3.64 3.18
CA GLN A 64 27.64 4.77 4.04
C GLN A 64 26.63 4.98 5.18
N GLY A 65 25.35 4.77 4.91
CA GLY A 65 24.30 4.79 5.92
C GLY A 65 24.48 3.70 6.97
N ALA A 66 24.82 2.47 6.55
CA ALA A 66 25.10 1.37 7.45
C ALA A 66 26.35 1.63 8.32
N ASP A 67 27.42 2.20 7.75
CA ASP A 67 28.62 2.58 8.49
C ASP A 67 28.33 3.66 9.54
N ARG A 68 27.43 4.61 9.23
CA ARG A 68 27.14 5.73 10.10
C ARG A 68 26.10 5.42 11.18
N TYR A 69 25.04 4.69 10.84
CA TYR A 69 23.87 4.47 11.68
C TYR A 69 23.71 3.02 12.15
N GLY A 70 24.53 2.11 11.63
CA GLY A 70 24.33 0.67 11.80
C GLY A 70 23.25 0.11 10.86
N VAL A 71 22.92 -1.16 11.07
CA VAL A 71 21.99 -1.92 10.19
C VAL A 71 20.55 -1.96 10.73
N GLY A 72 20.27 -1.22 11.78
CA GLY A 72 18.93 -1.12 12.37
C GLY A 72 18.84 0.03 13.36
N SER A 73 17.64 0.51 13.62
CA SER A 73 17.40 1.67 14.47
C SER A 73 17.53 1.40 15.98
N GLY A 74 17.65 0.14 16.40
CA GLY A 74 17.86 -0.26 17.80
C GLY A 74 16.66 -0.04 18.74
N GLY A 75 15.59 0.60 18.28
CA GLY A 75 14.38 0.89 19.05
C GLY A 75 13.25 1.40 18.19
N SER A 76 12.08 1.60 18.80
CA SER A 76 10.95 2.21 18.08
C SER A 76 11.20 3.70 17.83
N GLY A 77 10.60 4.24 16.77
CA GLY A 77 10.71 5.65 16.40
C GLY A 77 10.26 6.62 17.49
N HIS A 78 9.36 6.20 18.38
CA HIS A 78 8.90 7.03 19.51
C HIS A 78 9.82 7.03 20.73
N VAL A 79 10.86 6.19 20.75
CA VAL A 79 11.79 6.08 21.88
C VAL A 79 13.19 6.51 21.45
N SER A 80 13.88 5.69 20.70
CA SER A 80 15.29 5.92 20.31
C SER A 80 15.58 5.58 18.84
N GLY A 81 14.59 5.07 18.10
CA GLY A 81 14.78 4.58 16.74
C GLY A 81 14.57 5.62 15.62
N TYR A 82 14.14 6.86 15.96
CA TYR A 82 14.02 7.94 14.99
C TYR A 82 15.31 8.75 14.94
N THR A 83 16.03 8.63 13.85
CA THR A 83 17.35 9.25 13.68
C THR A 83 17.28 10.47 12.76
N THR A 84 18.40 11.23 12.69
CA THR A 84 18.53 12.35 11.74
C THR A 84 18.33 11.93 10.28
N ALA A 85 18.61 10.68 9.91
CA ALA A 85 18.35 10.17 8.57
C ALA A 85 16.85 10.04 8.28
N HIS A 86 16.05 9.60 9.24
CA HIS A 86 14.59 9.53 9.10
C HIS A 86 14.01 10.94 8.96
N GLN A 87 14.42 11.87 9.83
CA GLN A 87 13.95 13.25 9.79
C GLN A 87 14.28 13.91 8.45
N ALA A 88 15.53 13.81 8.00
CA ALA A 88 15.95 14.42 6.74
C ALA A 88 15.17 13.86 5.53
N LEU A 89 14.88 12.55 5.52
CA LEU A 89 14.08 11.95 4.46
C LEU A 89 12.64 12.44 4.49
N GLU A 90 12.02 12.54 5.66
CA GLU A 90 10.65 13.07 5.79
C GLU A 90 10.57 14.53 5.34
N GLU A 91 11.55 15.36 5.70
CA GLU A 91 11.63 16.76 5.30
C GLU A 91 11.81 16.90 3.77
N GLU A 92 12.71 16.12 3.17
CA GLU A 92 12.95 16.13 1.73
C GLU A 92 11.73 15.63 0.94
N LEU A 93 11.06 14.58 1.40
CA LEU A 93 9.84 14.08 0.78
C LEU A 93 8.68 15.10 0.89
N ALA A 94 8.54 15.75 2.02
CA ALA A 94 7.53 16.79 2.22
C ALA A 94 7.75 17.96 1.27
N ASP A 95 8.99 18.45 1.16
CA ASP A 95 9.36 19.55 0.25
C ASP A 95 9.13 19.13 -1.23
N TRP A 96 9.64 17.97 -1.63
CA TRP A 96 9.49 17.46 -2.99
C TRP A 96 8.02 17.33 -3.43
N LEU A 97 7.16 16.88 -2.53
CA LEU A 97 5.74 16.65 -2.81
C LEU A 97 4.87 17.89 -2.55
N GLY A 98 5.43 18.96 -2.01
CA GLY A 98 4.70 20.20 -1.71
C GLY A 98 3.76 20.08 -0.51
N TYR A 99 4.05 19.21 0.45
CA TYR A 99 3.27 19.04 1.68
C TYR A 99 4.00 19.58 2.90
N PRO A 100 3.27 19.99 3.95
CA PRO A 100 3.90 20.52 5.17
C PRO A 100 4.71 19.47 5.93
N ARG A 101 4.37 18.20 5.79
CA ARG A 101 5.00 17.06 6.49
C ARG A 101 4.87 15.78 5.70
N ALA A 102 5.81 14.85 5.90
CA ALA A 102 5.72 13.45 5.50
C ALA A 102 5.89 12.57 6.74
N LEU A 103 5.41 11.35 6.67
CA LEU A 103 5.54 10.35 7.72
C LEU A 103 5.94 9.01 7.10
N LEU A 104 7.08 8.47 7.54
CA LEU A 104 7.61 7.21 7.06
C LEU A 104 7.00 6.02 7.79
N PHE A 105 6.72 4.97 7.05
CA PHE A 105 6.29 3.67 7.56
C PHE A 105 7.21 2.55 7.05
N ILE A 106 7.23 1.44 7.76
CA ILE A 106 8.04 0.26 7.37
C ILE A 106 7.58 -0.41 6.07
N SER A 107 6.38 -0.11 5.61
CA SER A 107 5.82 -0.58 4.35
C SER A 107 4.58 0.23 3.98
N GLY A 108 4.21 0.22 2.68
CA GLY A 108 2.93 0.78 2.23
C GLY A 108 1.72 0.07 2.86
N PHE A 109 1.84 -1.23 3.15
CA PHE A 109 0.80 -1.97 3.87
C PHE A 109 0.55 -1.36 5.26
N ALA A 110 1.61 -1.13 6.04
CA ALA A 110 1.52 -0.51 7.36
C ALA A 110 1.00 0.93 7.28
N ALA A 111 1.41 1.70 6.28
CA ALA A 111 0.92 3.05 6.04
C ALA A 111 -0.59 3.07 5.79
N ASN A 112 -1.09 2.24 4.89
CA ASN A 112 -2.51 2.13 4.56
C ASN A 112 -3.35 1.73 5.78
N GLN A 113 -2.88 0.76 6.57
CA GLN A 113 -3.57 0.36 7.80
C GLN A 113 -3.60 1.49 8.83
N ALA A 114 -2.45 2.15 9.06
CA ALA A 114 -2.35 3.20 10.05
C ALA A 114 -3.23 4.41 9.70
N VAL A 115 -3.25 4.83 8.44
CA VAL A 115 -4.08 5.97 7.98
C VAL A 115 -5.55 5.68 8.18
N ILE A 116 -6.05 4.53 7.72
CA ILE A 116 -7.45 4.17 7.87
C ILE A 116 -7.83 4.01 9.34
N ALA A 117 -7.00 3.34 10.14
CA ALA A 117 -7.26 3.15 11.57
C ALA A 117 -7.27 4.47 12.36
N ALA A 118 -6.42 5.43 11.98
CA ALA A 118 -6.33 6.72 12.64
C ALA A 118 -7.48 7.68 12.29
N LEU A 119 -8.00 7.59 11.06
CA LEU A 119 -8.96 8.56 10.54
C LEU A 119 -10.42 8.13 10.66
N MET A 120 -10.70 6.80 10.70
CA MET A 120 -12.06 6.30 10.50
C MET A 120 -12.68 5.74 11.77
N GLY A 121 -13.85 6.29 12.13
CA GLY A 121 -14.65 5.90 13.29
C GLY A 121 -15.89 5.09 12.91
N LYS A 122 -16.66 4.70 13.93
CA LYS A 122 -17.83 3.81 13.81
C LYS A 122 -18.95 4.35 12.90
N ASP A 123 -19.16 5.66 12.91
CA ASP A 123 -20.25 6.30 12.17
C ASP A 123 -19.83 6.76 10.77
N ASP A 124 -18.56 6.53 10.43
CA ASP A 124 -17.95 6.92 9.16
C ASP A 124 -18.17 5.88 8.07
N ARG A 125 -17.90 6.29 6.84
CA ARG A 125 -18.02 5.43 5.66
C ARG A 125 -16.76 5.46 4.82
N ILE A 126 -16.24 4.29 4.46
CA ILE A 126 -15.16 4.12 3.48
C ILE A 126 -15.79 3.64 2.17
N ILE A 127 -15.49 4.35 1.08
CA ILE A 127 -15.95 4.02 -0.27
C ILE A 127 -14.73 3.72 -1.12
N ALA A 128 -14.43 2.44 -1.34
CA ALA A 128 -13.23 1.98 -2.02
C ALA A 128 -13.52 1.45 -3.42
N ASP A 129 -12.60 1.71 -4.35
CA ASP A 129 -12.61 0.99 -5.62
C ASP A 129 -12.50 -0.52 -5.34
N ARG A 130 -13.31 -1.31 -6.06
CA ARG A 130 -13.36 -2.77 -5.82
C ARG A 130 -12.04 -3.49 -6.09
N LEU A 131 -11.15 -2.91 -6.90
CA LEU A 131 -9.84 -3.45 -7.22
C LEU A 131 -8.71 -2.79 -6.41
N SER A 132 -9.02 -1.93 -5.44
CA SER A 132 -8.01 -1.37 -4.55
C SER A 132 -7.16 -2.47 -3.91
N HIS A 133 -5.89 -2.14 -3.66
CA HIS A 133 -4.89 -3.05 -3.09
C HIS A 133 -5.40 -3.73 -1.82
N ALA A 134 -5.03 -4.97 -1.62
CA ALA A 134 -5.47 -5.79 -0.49
C ALA A 134 -5.26 -5.10 0.86
N SER A 135 -4.17 -4.33 1.04
CA SER A 135 -3.91 -3.60 2.29
C SER A 135 -4.95 -2.53 2.60
N LEU A 136 -5.46 -1.83 1.58
CA LEU A 136 -6.52 -0.82 1.73
C LEU A 136 -7.86 -1.49 2.07
N LEU A 137 -8.22 -2.55 1.33
CA LEU A 137 -9.46 -3.27 1.55
C LEU A 137 -9.47 -4.02 2.89
N GLU A 138 -8.35 -4.56 3.31
CA GLU A 138 -8.19 -5.21 4.61
C GLU A 138 -8.30 -4.18 5.74
N ALA A 139 -7.57 -3.07 5.66
CA ALA A 139 -7.66 -1.99 6.63
C ALA A 139 -9.09 -1.44 6.75
N ALA A 140 -9.76 -1.23 5.62
CA ALA A 140 -11.16 -0.79 5.60
C ALA A 140 -12.12 -1.83 6.21
N SER A 141 -11.87 -3.12 6.01
CA SER A 141 -12.67 -4.20 6.60
C SER A 141 -12.47 -4.37 8.09
N LEU A 142 -11.28 -4.05 8.61
CA LEU A 142 -10.95 -4.10 10.02
C LEU A 142 -11.34 -2.80 10.76
N SER A 143 -11.58 -1.72 10.03
CA SER A 143 -12.04 -0.45 10.57
C SER A 143 -13.48 -0.60 11.13
N PRO A 144 -13.84 0.15 12.17
CA PRO A 144 -15.23 0.22 12.63
C PRO A 144 -16.19 0.92 11.64
N ALA A 145 -15.66 1.62 10.63
CA ALA A 145 -16.43 2.32 9.62
C ALA A 145 -17.15 1.39 8.64
N GLN A 146 -18.20 1.89 8.02
CA GLN A 146 -18.96 1.15 7.02
C GLN A 146 -18.20 1.10 5.68
N LEU A 147 -17.69 -0.07 5.27
CA LEU A 147 -17.11 -0.24 3.95
C LEU A 147 -18.19 -0.40 2.88
N ARG A 148 -18.07 0.40 1.81
CA ARG A 148 -18.78 0.26 0.53
C ARG A 148 -17.77 0.18 -0.60
N ARG A 149 -18.11 -0.52 -1.67
CA ARG A 149 -17.25 -0.63 -2.86
C ARG A 149 -17.97 -0.08 -4.07
N PHE A 150 -17.25 0.67 -4.89
CA PHE A 150 -17.74 1.08 -6.21
C PHE A 150 -17.05 0.26 -7.31
N ALA A 151 -17.69 0.16 -8.47
CA ALA A 151 -17.14 -0.53 -9.62
C ALA A 151 -15.83 0.16 -10.07
N HIS A 152 -14.90 -0.65 -10.55
CA HIS A 152 -13.57 -0.20 -10.91
C HIS A 152 -13.61 1.03 -11.83
N ASN A 153 -12.94 2.11 -11.40
CA ASN A 153 -12.82 3.39 -12.09
C ASN A 153 -14.18 4.09 -12.42
N ASP A 154 -15.28 3.69 -11.78
CA ASP A 154 -16.63 4.24 -12.03
C ASP A 154 -16.91 5.45 -11.13
N ALA A 155 -16.59 6.64 -11.65
CA ALA A 155 -16.85 7.91 -10.98
C ALA A 155 -18.35 8.18 -10.75
N SER A 156 -19.23 7.67 -11.62
CA SER A 156 -20.68 7.83 -11.49
C SER A 156 -21.18 7.05 -10.27
N GLN A 157 -20.74 5.82 -10.11
CA GLN A 157 -21.09 5.01 -8.94
C GLN A 157 -20.49 5.57 -7.66
N LEU A 158 -19.26 6.09 -7.71
CA LEU A 158 -18.65 6.80 -6.57
C LEU A 158 -19.53 7.99 -6.16
N ASN A 159 -19.96 8.81 -7.11
CA ASN A 159 -20.86 9.95 -6.86
C ASN A 159 -22.14 9.52 -6.16
N VAL A 160 -22.80 8.48 -6.66
CA VAL A 160 -24.03 7.93 -6.05
C VAL A 160 -23.80 7.46 -4.62
N LEU A 161 -22.66 6.81 -4.35
CA LEU A 161 -22.35 6.29 -3.02
C LEU A 161 -22.00 7.40 -2.02
N LEU A 162 -21.23 8.41 -2.46
CA LEU A 162 -20.89 9.58 -1.66
C LEU A 162 -22.12 10.44 -1.35
N GLY A 163 -23.08 10.56 -2.27
CA GLY A 163 -24.30 11.31 -2.09
C GLY A 163 -25.32 10.68 -1.13
N LYS A 164 -25.11 9.42 -0.69
CA LYS A 164 -26.01 8.78 0.29
C LYS A 164 -25.78 9.37 1.70
N PRO A 165 -26.83 9.56 2.50
CA PRO A 165 -26.69 10.04 3.87
C PRO A 165 -25.66 9.23 4.67
N CYS A 166 -24.80 9.93 5.40
CA CYS A 166 -23.80 9.37 6.31
C CYS A 166 -23.81 10.22 7.58
N SER A 167 -23.82 9.59 8.74
CA SER A 167 -23.82 10.29 10.01
C SER A 167 -22.45 10.82 10.41
N GLY A 168 -21.39 10.19 9.91
CA GLY A 168 -19.99 10.57 10.14
C GLY A 168 -19.31 11.11 8.87
N LEU A 169 -17.99 11.01 8.85
CA LEU A 169 -17.17 11.40 7.72
C LEU A 169 -17.16 10.32 6.62
N GLN A 170 -16.78 10.72 5.42
CA GLN A 170 -16.65 9.80 4.30
C GLN A 170 -15.22 9.86 3.74
N LEU A 171 -14.65 8.69 3.44
CA LEU A 171 -13.34 8.52 2.82
C LEU A 171 -13.50 7.78 1.50
N ALA A 172 -13.15 8.41 0.39
CA ALA A 172 -13.02 7.75 -0.91
C ALA A 172 -11.60 7.20 -1.06
N VAL A 173 -11.46 5.95 -1.51
CA VAL A 173 -10.18 5.25 -1.65
C VAL A 173 -10.05 4.68 -3.06
N THR A 174 -8.94 5.00 -3.71
CA THR A 174 -8.54 4.46 -5.02
C THR A 174 -7.01 4.36 -5.11
N GLU A 175 -6.49 3.95 -6.27
CA GLU A 175 -5.05 3.88 -6.56
C GLU A 175 -4.72 4.67 -7.83
N GLY A 176 -3.50 5.21 -7.90
CA GLY A 176 -3.04 5.90 -9.09
C GLY A 176 -2.86 4.94 -10.28
N VAL A 177 -2.27 3.77 -10.00
CA VAL A 177 -2.09 2.67 -10.96
C VAL A 177 -2.41 1.37 -10.26
N PHE A 178 -3.31 0.57 -10.83
CA PHE A 178 -3.70 -0.74 -10.30
C PHE A 178 -2.68 -1.81 -10.71
N SER A 179 -2.09 -2.47 -9.73
CA SER A 179 -0.93 -3.33 -9.94
C SER A 179 -1.22 -4.60 -10.76
N MET A 180 -2.46 -5.09 -10.77
CA MET A 180 -2.83 -6.32 -11.48
C MET A 180 -3.19 -6.06 -12.95
N ASP A 181 -3.93 -4.98 -13.21
CA ASP A 181 -4.43 -4.64 -14.55
C ASP A 181 -3.54 -3.61 -15.26
N GLY A 182 -2.73 -2.86 -14.50
CA GLY A 182 -1.79 -1.87 -15.03
C GLY A 182 -2.47 -0.59 -15.52
N ASP A 183 -3.76 -0.44 -15.30
CA ASP A 183 -4.50 0.75 -15.67
C ASP A 183 -4.46 1.82 -14.59
N SER A 184 -4.83 3.03 -14.94
CA SER A 184 -4.80 4.19 -14.06
C SER A 184 -6.22 4.63 -13.69
N ALA A 185 -6.40 5.05 -12.44
CA ALA A 185 -7.66 5.69 -12.05
C ALA A 185 -7.84 7.03 -12.76
N PRO A 186 -9.07 7.42 -13.10
CA PRO A 186 -9.40 8.76 -13.58
C PRO A 186 -9.39 9.75 -12.42
N LEU A 187 -8.19 9.98 -11.82
CA LEU A 187 -8.02 10.71 -10.56
C LEU A 187 -8.65 12.09 -10.55
N ALA A 188 -8.52 12.86 -11.63
CA ALA A 188 -9.13 14.19 -11.72
C ALA A 188 -10.66 14.13 -11.56
N THR A 189 -11.31 13.20 -12.27
CA THR A 189 -12.75 13.02 -12.20
C THR A 189 -13.22 12.53 -10.82
N LEU A 190 -12.51 11.54 -10.25
CA LEU A 190 -12.81 11.02 -8.91
C LEU A 190 -12.61 12.10 -7.84
N HIS A 191 -11.54 12.91 -7.97
CA HIS A 191 -11.28 14.04 -7.09
C HIS A 191 -12.42 15.07 -7.15
N ASP A 192 -12.85 15.47 -8.36
CA ASP A 192 -13.92 16.46 -8.52
C ASP A 192 -15.23 15.96 -7.92
N VAL A 193 -15.57 14.69 -8.13
CA VAL A 193 -16.73 14.05 -7.50
C VAL A 193 -16.64 14.09 -5.98
N ALA A 194 -15.49 13.69 -5.42
CA ALA A 194 -15.27 13.71 -3.99
C ALA A 194 -15.35 15.14 -3.43
N LYS A 195 -14.73 16.11 -4.09
CA LYS A 195 -14.76 17.52 -3.68
C LYS A 195 -16.18 18.09 -3.66
N GLN A 196 -17.01 17.75 -4.64
CA GLN A 196 -18.41 18.19 -4.69
C GLN A 196 -19.26 17.58 -3.58
N GLN A 197 -19.03 16.33 -3.22
CA GLN A 197 -19.87 15.57 -2.27
C GLN A 197 -19.43 15.71 -0.82
N ILE A 198 -18.11 15.74 -0.55
CA ILE A 198 -17.56 15.70 0.81
C ILE A 198 -16.67 16.92 1.14
N GLY A 199 -16.52 17.87 0.23
CA GLY A 199 -15.89 19.18 0.46
C GLY A 199 -14.36 19.20 0.49
N ARG A 200 -13.69 18.08 0.71
CA ARG A 200 -12.21 17.94 0.68
C ARG A 200 -11.83 16.70 -0.11
N ALA A 201 -10.86 16.85 -0.99
CA ALA A 201 -10.23 15.74 -1.66
C ALA A 201 -8.72 16.02 -1.73
N HIS A 202 -7.91 14.99 -1.46
CA HIS A 202 -6.46 15.00 -1.60
C HIS A 202 -6.06 13.84 -2.49
N VAL A 203 -5.14 14.09 -3.42
CA VAL A 203 -4.58 13.08 -4.33
C VAL A 203 -3.11 12.96 -4.06
#